data_48fea7134691876a5bd74acd78f76b6b
#
_entry.id   48fea7134691876a5bd74acd78f76b6b
#
_cell.length_a   1.000
_cell.length_b   1.000
_cell.length_c   1.000
_cell.angle_alpha   90.00
_cell.angle_beta   90.00
_cell.angle_gamma   90.00
#
_symmetry.space_group_name_H-M   'P 1'
#
loop_
_entity.id
_entity.type
_entity.pdbx_description
1 polymer ?
#
loop_
_entity_poly.entity_id
_entity_poly.type
_entity_poly.pdbx_seq_one_letter_code
_entity_poly.pdbx_strand_id
1 'polypeptide(L)'
;MAWFGQGRDTIEWNEFRDDVLFYRWPNTEIKKGARLVIRPGQRAIFFAGGQLEGVFEQPGTYDVETDITPFLSSLKGWFQLRGDTGLRAEVYFVNAKELLLKWGTRQRIMIPTQEVPSGIPVGCNGNLIVEFRDY
;
A
#
# COMPACT_ATOMS: atom_id res chain seq x y z
N MET A 1 -4.68 -2.67 29.93
CA MET A 1 -5.84 -2.62 29.08
C MET A 1 -5.49 -3.07 27.68
N ALA A 2 -6.30 -3.96 27.17
CA ALA A 2 -6.01 -4.64 25.91
C ALA A 2 -5.86 -3.69 24.72
N TRP A 3 -6.55 -2.57 24.76
CA TRP A 3 -6.52 -1.62 23.65
C TRP A 3 -5.19 -0.89 23.47
N PHE A 4 -4.31 -0.90 24.45
CA PHE A 4 -3.04 -0.20 24.37
C PHE A 4 -2.10 -0.73 23.30
N GLY A 5 -2.08 -2.01 23.10
CA GLY A 5 -1.18 -2.61 22.13
C GLY A 5 -1.82 -2.87 20.78
N GLN A 6 -3.12 -2.72 20.68
CA GLN A 6 -3.86 -3.19 19.50
C GLN A 6 -3.41 -2.52 18.19
N GLY A 7 -3.14 -1.24 18.23
CA GLY A 7 -2.70 -0.51 17.05
C GLY A 7 -1.30 -0.91 16.57
N ARG A 8 -0.46 -1.42 17.47
CA ARG A 8 0.89 -1.88 17.13
C ARG A 8 0.92 -3.31 16.63
N ASP A 9 0.02 -4.11 17.17
CA ASP A 9 0.00 -5.54 16.89
C ASP A 9 -0.90 -5.90 15.71
N THR A 10 -1.65 -4.95 15.21
CA THR A 10 -2.54 -5.15 14.07
C THR A 10 -2.08 -4.30 12.91
N ILE A 11 -1.69 -4.97 11.84
CA ILE A 11 -1.24 -4.33 10.60
C ILE A 11 -2.44 -4.26 9.67
N GLU A 12 -2.94 -3.04 9.45
CA GLU A 12 -4.13 -2.85 8.63
C GLU A 12 -4.17 -1.46 8.01
N TRP A 13 -4.94 -1.32 6.95
CA TRP A 13 -5.20 -0.05 6.31
C TRP A 13 -6.65 0.35 6.58
N ASN A 14 -6.86 1.14 7.62
CA ASN A 14 -8.19 1.56 8.09
C ASN A 14 -8.82 2.64 7.23
N GLU A 15 -8.01 3.55 6.72
CA GLU A 15 -8.48 4.68 5.93
C GLU A 15 -8.50 4.35 4.45
N PHE A 16 -9.06 3.21 4.10
CA PHE A 16 -9.09 2.76 2.72
C PHE A 16 -9.96 3.69 1.87
N ARG A 17 -9.32 4.37 0.96
CA ARG A 17 -9.96 5.35 0.07
C ARG A 17 -9.91 4.87 -1.36
N ASP A 18 -10.98 5.18 -2.11
CA ASP A 18 -11.07 4.77 -3.51
C ASP A 18 -10.12 5.54 -4.43
N ASP A 19 -9.55 6.64 -3.96
CA ASP A 19 -8.62 7.48 -4.74
C ASP A 19 -7.15 7.26 -4.36
N VAL A 20 -6.85 6.31 -3.50
CA VAL A 20 -5.49 6.02 -3.05
C VAL A 20 -5.04 4.67 -3.58
N LEU A 21 -3.89 4.65 -4.25
CA LEU A 21 -3.35 3.46 -4.88
C LEU A 21 -2.74 2.49 -3.87
N PHE A 22 -1.98 3.00 -2.93
CA PHE A 22 -1.32 2.16 -1.94
C PHE A 22 -1.08 2.91 -0.63
N TYR A 23 -0.84 2.15 0.41
CA TYR A 23 -0.53 2.64 1.74
C TYR A 23 0.61 1.82 2.33
N ARG A 24 1.63 2.50 2.82
CA ARG A 24 2.73 1.84 3.51
C ARG A 24 2.47 1.82 5.01
N TRP A 25 2.50 0.65 5.60
CA TRP A 25 2.42 0.51 7.05
C TRP A 25 3.66 1.18 7.68
N PRO A 26 3.48 2.10 8.63
CA PRO A 26 4.58 2.94 9.11
C PRO A 26 5.63 2.20 9.94
N ASN A 27 5.27 1.05 10.52
CA ASN A 27 6.19 0.32 11.40
C ASN A 27 6.89 -0.79 10.60
N THR A 28 8.22 -0.76 10.57
CA THR A 28 9.01 -1.76 9.87
C THR A 28 9.39 -2.94 10.75
N GLU A 29 9.16 -2.85 12.06
CA GLU A 29 9.42 -3.95 12.99
C GLU A 29 8.10 -4.62 13.37
N ILE A 30 7.97 -5.88 12.99
CA ILE A 30 6.77 -6.68 13.23
C ILE A 30 7.07 -7.68 14.33
N LYS A 31 6.34 -7.56 15.43
CA LYS A 31 6.55 -8.44 16.58
C LYS A 31 5.83 -9.76 16.42
N LYS A 32 6.32 -10.76 17.17
CA LYS A 32 5.62 -12.04 17.33
C LYS A 32 4.22 -11.77 17.92
N GLY A 33 3.21 -12.39 17.35
CA GLY A 33 1.83 -12.16 17.77
C GLY A 33 1.11 -11.07 17.00
N ALA A 34 1.81 -10.39 16.07
CA ALA A 34 1.18 -9.41 15.21
C ALA A 34 0.18 -10.07 14.27
N ARG A 35 -0.86 -9.32 13.92
CA ARG A 35 -1.91 -9.77 13.00
C ARG A 35 -1.96 -8.87 11.79
N LEU A 36 -2.24 -9.49 10.66
CA LEU A 36 -2.45 -8.79 9.40
C LEU A 36 -3.91 -8.87 9.02
N VAL A 37 -4.53 -7.73 8.76
CA VAL A 37 -5.91 -7.66 8.30
C VAL A 37 -5.92 -7.19 6.85
N ILE A 38 -6.45 -8.02 5.97
CA ILE A 38 -6.65 -7.68 4.56
C ILE A 38 -8.14 -7.55 4.32
N ARG A 39 -8.58 -6.35 3.97
CA ARG A 39 -9.98 -6.08 3.69
C ARG A 39 -10.29 -6.37 2.23
N PRO A 40 -11.57 -6.62 1.89
CA PRO A 40 -11.96 -6.78 0.48
C PRO A 40 -11.50 -5.60 -0.36
N GLY A 41 -10.90 -5.88 -1.50
CA GLY A 41 -10.35 -4.87 -2.39
C GLY A 41 -8.93 -4.43 -2.06
N GLN A 42 -8.32 -5.00 -1.03
CA GLN A 42 -6.93 -4.75 -0.66
C GLN A 42 -6.08 -5.98 -0.93
N ARG A 43 -4.77 -5.73 -1.09
CA ARG A 43 -3.75 -6.77 -1.11
C ARG A 43 -2.59 -6.30 -0.25
N ALA A 44 -1.93 -7.23 0.43
CA ALA A 44 -0.78 -6.92 1.26
C ALA A 44 0.48 -7.44 0.60
N ILE A 45 1.52 -6.61 0.58
CA ILE A 45 2.80 -6.94 -0.02
C ILE A 45 3.89 -6.76 1.03
N PHE A 46 4.74 -7.78 1.17
CA PHE A 46 5.86 -7.75 2.09
C PHE A 46 7.17 -7.57 1.34
N PHE A 47 7.96 -6.60 1.78
CA PHE A 47 9.31 -6.36 1.28
C PHE A 47 10.30 -6.47 2.44
N ALA A 48 11.46 -7.03 2.17
CA ALA A 48 12.56 -7.04 3.11
C ALA A 48 13.86 -6.85 2.35
N GLY A 49 14.69 -5.91 2.82
CA GLY A 49 15.96 -5.60 2.16
C GLY A 49 15.82 -5.16 0.70
N GLY A 50 14.71 -4.49 0.38
CA GLY A 50 14.44 -4.05 -0.99
C GLY A 50 13.95 -5.14 -1.93
N GLN A 51 13.69 -6.34 -1.42
CA GLN A 51 13.20 -7.45 -2.24
C GLN A 51 11.77 -7.80 -1.88
N LEU A 52 11.01 -8.19 -2.89
CA LEU A 52 9.65 -8.68 -2.70
C LEU A 52 9.69 -10.06 -2.05
N GLU A 53 9.08 -10.17 -0.88
CA GLU A 53 9.05 -11.42 -0.11
C GLU A 53 7.75 -12.20 -0.29
N GLY A 54 6.63 -11.53 -0.41
CA GLY A 54 5.36 -12.20 -0.58
C GLY A 54 4.23 -11.25 -0.88
N VAL A 55 3.22 -11.76 -1.57
CA VAL A 55 1.97 -11.05 -1.89
C VAL A 55 0.81 -11.86 -1.37
N PHE A 56 -0.08 -11.22 -0.60
CA PHE A 56 -1.24 -11.86 -0.01
C PHE A 56 -2.50 -11.18 -0.51
N GLU A 57 -3.34 -11.94 -1.19
CA GLU A 57 -4.47 -11.40 -1.94
C GLU A 57 -5.82 -11.67 -1.28
N GLN A 58 -5.92 -12.71 -0.45
CA GLN A 58 -7.21 -13.11 0.12
C GLN A 58 -7.58 -12.25 1.32
N PRO A 59 -8.79 -11.68 1.34
CA PRO A 59 -9.27 -10.96 2.51
C PRO A 59 -9.36 -11.87 3.74
N GLY A 60 -9.09 -11.30 4.90
CA GLY A 60 -9.17 -12.01 6.16
C GLY A 60 -8.23 -11.45 7.20
N THR A 61 -8.21 -12.10 8.34
CA THR A 61 -7.31 -11.80 9.44
C THR A 61 -6.32 -12.95 9.58
N TYR A 62 -5.04 -12.61 9.57
CA TYR A 62 -3.95 -13.59 9.57
C TYR A 62 -3.03 -13.36 10.76
N ASP A 63 -2.55 -14.46 11.35
CA ASP A 63 -1.45 -14.41 12.31
C ASP A 63 -0.14 -14.35 11.51
N VAL A 64 0.69 -13.35 11.77
CA VAL A 64 1.91 -13.17 10.98
C VAL A 64 2.86 -14.33 11.14
N GLU A 65 3.02 -14.85 12.35
CA GLU A 65 3.93 -15.97 12.60
C GLU A 65 3.50 -17.26 11.88
N THR A 66 2.24 -17.63 11.99
CA THR A 66 1.76 -18.92 11.49
C THR A 66 1.24 -18.90 10.07
N ASP A 67 0.64 -17.78 9.68
CA ASP A 67 -0.06 -17.68 8.40
C ASP A 67 0.71 -16.92 7.33
N ILE A 68 1.65 -16.06 7.72
CA ILE A 68 2.37 -15.18 6.80
C ILE A 68 3.83 -15.58 6.63
N THR A 69 4.60 -15.67 7.71
CA THR A 69 6.05 -15.93 7.61
C THR A 69 6.41 -17.22 6.88
N PRO A 70 5.62 -18.31 6.96
CA PRO A 70 5.95 -19.52 6.17
C PRO A 70 5.95 -19.32 4.66
N PHE A 71 5.26 -18.29 4.18
CA PHE A 71 5.14 -17.98 2.76
C PHE A 71 6.08 -16.86 2.28
N LEU A 72 6.90 -16.32 3.19
CA LEU A 72 7.89 -15.30 2.83
C LEU A 72 9.18 -15.99 2.38
N SER A 73 9.77 -15.48 1.29
CA SER A 73 10.89 -16.16 0.62
C SER A 73 12.11 -16.34 1.51
N SER A 74 12.62 -15.26 2.10
CA SER A 74 13.85 -15.31 2.89
C SER A 74 13.61 -15.22 4.39
N LEU A 75 12.37 -14.95 4.81
CA LEU A 75 12.01 -14.75 6.21
C LEU A 75 11.27 -15.94 6.82
N LYS A 76 11.19 -17.02 6.06
CA LYS A 76 10.53 -18.24 6.46
C LYS A 76 11.16 -18.78 7.75
N GLY A 77 10.31 -19.04 8.74
CA GLY A 77 10.76 -19.53 10.03
C GLY A 77 11.45 -18.50 10.92
N TRP A 78 11.32 -17.21 10.62
CA TRP A 78 11.98 -16.13 11.35
C TRP A 78 11.77 -16.23 12.86
N PHE A 79 10.51 -16.34 13.31
CA PHE A 79 10.20 -16.37 14.74
C PHE A 79 10.64 -17.66 15.42
N GLN A 80 10.75 -18.74 14.68
CA GLN A 80 11.24 -20.01 15.20
C GLN A 80 12.75 -19.96 15.45
N LEU A 81 13.48 -19.27 14.58
CA LEU A 81 14.93 -19.14 14.66
C LEU A 81 15.38 -18.00 15.58
N ARG A 82 14.59 -16.94 15.64
CA ARG A 82 14.97 -15.69 16.30
C ARG A 82 14.12 -15.37 17.54
N GLY A 83 13.17 -16.21 17.87
CA GLY A 83 12.30 -16.02 19.03
C GLY A 83 11.49 -14.74 18.96
N ASP A 84 11.59 -13.92 20.01
CA ASP A 84 10.83 -12.68 20.12
C ASP A 84 11.44 -11.50 19.36
N THR A 85 12.53 -11.71 18.65
CA THR A 85 13.13 -10.68 17.82
C THR A 85 12.16 -10.27 16.72
N GLY A 86 11.88 -8.98 16.61
CA GLY A 86 10.94 -8.47 15.64
C GLY A 86 11.36 -8.76 14.20
N LEU A 87 10.40 -9.13 13.40
CA LEU A 87 10.59 -9.31 11.97
C LEU A 87 10.75 -7.94 11.31
N ARG A 88 11.85 -7.72 10.61
CA ARG A 88 12.05 -6.48 9.87
C ARG A 88 11.56 -6.64 8.44
N ALA A 89 10.44 -5.99 8.17
CA ALA A 89 9.84 -6.01 6.84
C ALA A 89 9.02 -4.74 6.63
N GLU A 90 8.89 -4.34 5.39
CA GLU A 90 7.98 -3.29 4.99
C GLU A 90 6.70 -3.92 4.48
N VAL A 91 5.56 -3.40 4.92
CA VAL A 91 4.25 -3.87 4.50
C VAL A 91 3.55 -2.76 3.74
N TYR A 92 3.14 -3.08 2.52
CA TYR A 92 2.36 -2.20 1.68
C TYR A 92 0.99 -2.80 1.44
N PHE A 93 -0.03 -1.98 1.58
CA PHE A 93 -1.38 -2.34 1.17
C PHE A 93 -1.67 -1.68 -0.17
N VAL A 94 -2.15 -2.46 -1.10
CA VAL A 94 -2.45 -2.00 -2.45
C VAL A 94 -3.94 -2.06 -2.69
N ASN A 95 -4.48 -1.02 -3.31
CA ASN A 95 -5.86 -1.01 -3.75
C ASN A 95 -5.97 -1.84 -5.02
N ALA A 96 -6.66 -2.98 -4.93
CA ALA A 96 -6.81 -3.92 -6.02
C ALA A 96 -7.98 -3.60 -6.95
N LYS A 97 -8.72 -2.53 -6.66
CA LYS A 97 -9.83 -2.09 -7.49
C LYS A 97 -9.35 -1.17 -8.60
N GLU A 98 -10.20 -0.99 -9.59
CA GLU A 98 -10.01 0.08 -10.56
C GLU A 98 -10.20 1.44 -9.88
N LEU A 99 -9.29 2.36 -10.13
CA LEU A 99 -9.32 3.69 -9.55
C LEU A 99 -9.54 4.73 -10.63
N LEU A 100 -10.44 5.66 -10.34
CA LEU A 100 -10.65 6.82 -11.18
C LEU A 100 -9.80 7.96 -10.65
N LEU A 101 -8.76 8.30 -11.40
CA LEU A 101 -7.88 9.41 -11.07
C LEU A 101 -8.26 10.62 -11.90
N LYS A 102 -8.50 11.74 -11.25
CA LYS A 102 -8.78 13.02 -11.91
C LYS A 102 -7.49 13.81 -12.02
N TRP A 103 -7.28 14.41 -13.18
CA TRP A 103 -6.11 15.22 -13.41
C TRP A 103 -6.49 16.53 -14.08
N GLY A 104 -5.64 17.53 -13.94
CA GLY A 104 -5.86 18.81 -14.58
C GLY A 104 -4.64 19.71 -14.47
N THR A 105 -4.62 20.74 -15.29
CA THR A 105 -3.61 21.77 -15.21
C THR A 105 -3.87 22.67 -14.01
N ARG A 106 -2.83 22.93 -13.21
CA ARG A 106 -2.94 23.85 -12.07
C ARG A 106 -3.09 25.29 -12.51
N GLN A 107 -2.35 25.64 -13.56
CA GLN A 107 -2.35 26.96 -14.15
C GLN A 107 -2.63 26.81 -15.64
N ARG A 108 -3.34 27.78 -16.18
CA ARG A 108 -3.59 27.81 -17.61
C ARG A 108 -2.30 28.08 -18.35
N ILE A 109 -2.14 27.40 -19.47
CA ILE A 109 -0.99 27.55 -20.37
C ILE A 109 -1.35 28.61 -21.40
N MET A 110 -0.48 29.60 -21.58
CA MET A 110 -0.68 30.64 -22.57
C MET A 110 -0.15 30.18 -23.91
N ILE A 111 -1.03 30.03 -24.86
CA ILE A 111 -0.68 29.61 -26.24
C ILE A 111 -0.77 30.81 -27.16
N PRO A 112 0.38 31.33 -27.65
CA PRO A 112 0.37 32.46 -28.59
C PRO A 112 -0.23 32.06 -29.92
N THR A 113 -1.00 32.96 -30.48
CA THR A 113 -1.53 32.87 -31.86
C THR A 113 -1.22 34.14 -32.62
N GLN A 114 -1.40 34.13 -33.94
CA GLN A 114 -1.20 35.33 -34.74
C GLN A 114 -2.16 36.45 -34.33
N GLU A 115 -3.37 36.09 -33.96
CA GLU A 115 -4.43 37.04 -33.59
C GLU A 115 -4.27 37.54 -32.17
N VAL A 116 -3.73 36.69 -31.25
CA VAL A 116 -3.48 37.04 -29.87
C VAL A 116 -2.04 36.69 -29.51
N PRO A 117 -1.08 37.57 -29.80
CA PRO A 117 0.33 37.28 -29.54
C PRO A 117 0.66 37.09 -28.05
N SER A 118 -0.12 37.70 -27.18
CA SER A 118 0.05 37.53 -25.72
C SER A 118 -0.36 36.14 -25.22
N GLY A 119 -1.06 35.39 -26.06
CA GLY A 119 -1.47 34.04 -25.75
C GLY A 119 -2.91 33.87 -25.30
N ILE A 120 -3.47 32.73 -25.63
CA ILE A 120 -4.80 32.32 -25.20
C ILE A 120 -4.62 31.40 -23.99
N PRO A 121 -5.32 31.67 -22.87
CA PRO A 121 -5.24 30.76 -21.71
C PRO A 121 -5.96 29.45 -21.98
N VAL A 122 -5.22 28.33 -21.86
CA VAL A 122 -5.77 27.00 -22.13
C VAL A 122 -5.56 26.14 -20.88
N GLY A 123 -6.64 25.50 -20.45
CA GLY A 123 -6.61 24.51 -19.39
C GLY A 123 -7.09 23.18 -19.91
N CYS A 124 -6.57 22.10 -19.34
CA CYS A 124 -6.99 20.74 -19.65
C CYS A 124 -7.31 19.99 -18.37
N ASN A 125 -8.29 19.10 -18.46
CA ASN A 125 -8.57 18.15 -17.39
C ASN A 125 -9.06 16.84 -17.98
N GLY A 126 -9.03 15.82 -17.18
CA GLY A 126 -9.48 14.51 -17.61
C GLY A 126 -9.52 13.51 -16.47
N ASN A 127 -9.88 12.31 -16.81
CA ASN A 127 -9.94 11.19 -15.90
C ASN A 127 -9.11 10.04 -16.45
N LEU A 128 -8.45 9.31 -15.54
CA LEU A 128 -7.74 8.09 -15.86
C LEU A 128 -8.31 6.96 -15.01
N ILE A 129 -8.52 5.81 -15.63
CA ILE A 129 -8.86 4.59 -14.90
C ILE A 129 -7.59 3.77 -14.82
N VAL A 130 -7.16 3.47 -13.59
CA VAL A 130 -5.92 2.72 -13.34
C VAL A 130 -6.18 1.54 -12.45
N GLU A 131 -5.37 0.50 -12.63
CA GLU A 131 -5.46 -0.75 -11.87
C GLU A 131 -4.06 -1.31 -11.66
N PHE A 132 -3.79 -1.79 -10.46
CA PHE A 132 -2.57 -2.54 -10.19
C PHE A 132 -2.67 -3.94 -10.76
N ARG A 133 -1.68 -4.35 -11.53
CA ARG A 133 -1.60 -5.71 -12.08
C ARG A 133 -0.32 -6.44 -11.68
N ASP A 134 0.81 -5.75 -11.71
CA ASP A 134 2.12 -6.30 -11.35
C ASP A 134 2.69 -5.58 -10.13
N TYR A 135 3.26 -6.36 -9.22
CA TYR A 135 3.78 -5.85 -7.96
C TYR A 135 5.29 -5.86 -7.89
#